data_89e6ad4a51fba1c245715f916ed533c5
#
_entry.id   89e6ad4a51fba1c245715f916ed533c5
#
_cell.length_a   1.000
_cell.length_b   1.000
_cell.length_c   1.000
_cell.angle_alpha   90.00
_cell.angle_beta   90.00
_cell.angle_gamma   90.00
#
_symmetry.space_group_name_H-M   'P 1'
#
loop_
_entity.id
_entity.type
_entity.pdbx_description
1 polymer ?
#
loop_
_entity_poly.entity_id
_entity_poly.type
_entity_poly.pdbx_seq_one_letter_code
_entity_poly.pdbx_strand_id
1 'polypeptide(L)'
;LFSISPKLFLIPDAAGLAAFSVAGTMVALVVGSPWLVASFMGVVTGAMGGIFRDMLCNETPIVFKSPLYATAAWLGSLAFIVLLDNGVGVTVSAVVAGLSIFVVRMVAIRLDLGLPKFQLKE
;
A
#
# COMPACT_ATOMS: atom_id res chain seq x y z
N LEU A 1 1.76 -24.99 -6.35
CA LEU A 1 1.38 -25.27 -5.04
C LEU A 1 -0.07 -24.94 -4.81
N PHE A 2 -0.36 -23.76 -4.40
CA PHE A 2 -1.73 -23.37 -4.28
C PHE A 2 -2.25 -22.98 -5.61
N SER A 3 -3.42 -23.45 -5.89
CA SER A 3 -4.10 -23.04 -7.11
C SER A 3 -4.90 -21.79 -6.85
N ILE A 4 -4.39 -20.93 -6.04
CA ILE A 4 -5.10 -19.72 -5.70
C ILE A 4 -5.07 -18.76 -6.86
N SER A 5 -6.24 -18.21 -7.15
CA SER A 5 -6.34 -17.19 -8.17
C SER A 5 -5.39 -16.03 -7.83
N PRO A 6 -4.70 -15.46 -8.81
CA PRO A 6 -3.85 -14.30 -8.54
C PRO A 6 -4.60 -13.17 -7.86
N LYS A 7 -5.85 -12.96 -8.23
CA LYS A 7 -6.63 -11.89 -7.60
C LYS A 7 -6.90 -12.20 -6.15
N LEU A 8 -7.15 -13.46 -5.83
CA LEU A 8 -7.38 -13.83 -4.45
C LEU A 8 -6.13 -13.60 -3.61
N PHE A 9 -4.96 -13.86 -4.19
CA PHE A 9 -3.70 -13.61 -3.50
C PHE A 9 -3.51 -12.12 -3.25
N LEU A 10 -4.00 -11.27 -4.12
CA LEU A 10 -3.82 -9.83 -4.00
C LEU A 10 -4.68 -9.19 -2.91
N ILE A 11 -5.77 -9.86 -2.52
CA ILE A 11 -6.61 -9.30 -1.46
C ILE A 11 -5.89 -9.20 -0.13
N PRO A 12 -5.24 -10.26 0.37
CA PRO A 12 -4.45 -10.12 1.60
C PRO A 12 -3.31 -9.13 1.43
N ASP A 13 -2.74 -9.04 0.23
CA ASP A 13 -1.69 -8.09 -0.03
C ASP A 13 -2.19 -6.66 0.14
N ALA A 14 -3.37 -6.36 -0.37
CA ALA A 14 -3.94 -5.03 -0.24
C ALA A 14 -4.13 -4.67 1.22
N ALA A 15 -4.61 -5.60 2.02
CA ALA A 15 -4.79 -5.38 3.44
C ALA A 15 -3.45 -5.16 4.13
N GLY A 16 -2.45 -5.95 3.79
CA GLY A 16 -1.12 -5.80 4.35
C GLY A 16 -0.48 -4.49 3.97
N LEU A 17 -0.62 -4.09 2.71
CA LEU A 17 -0.08 -2.82 2.26
C LEU A 17 -0.72 -1.67 3.04
N ALA A 18 -2.02 -1.72 3.22
CA ALA A 18 -2.72 -0.68 3.96
C ALA A 18 -2.21 -0.60 5.40
N ALA A 19 -2.11 -1.73 6.07
CA ALA A 19 -1.69 -1.75 7.46
C ALA A 19 -0.25 -1.28 7.62
N PHE A 20 0.65 -1.80 6.80
CA PHE A 20 2.07 -1.47 6.95
C PHE A 20 2.38 -0.06 6.49
N SER A 21 1.68 0.44 5.48
CA SER A 21 1.91 1.81 5.03
C SER A 21 1.52 2.81 6.11
N VAL A 22 0.37 2.59 6.74
CA VAL A 22 -0.05 3.47 7.82
C VAL A 22 0.88 3.33 9.02
N ALA A 23 1.25 2.11 9.38
CA ALA A 23 2.13 1.89 10.52
C ALA A 23 3.50 2.51 10.29
N GLY A 24 4.07 2.34 9.12
CA GLY A 24 5.37 2.92 8.81
C GLY A 24 5.35 4.44 8.85
N THR A 25 4.28 5.02 8.31
CA THR A 25 4.12 6.47 8.35
C THR A 25 4.02 6.95 9.80
N MET A 26 3.24 6.25 10.60
CA MET A 26 3.04 6.63 12.00
C MET A 26 4.35 6.58 12.78
N VAL A 27 5.12 5.50 12.60
CA VAL A 27 6.39 5.38 13.30
C VAL A 27 7.33 6.50 12.90
N ALA A 28 7.40 6.81 11.62
CA ALA A 28 8.27 7.87 11.16
C ALA A 28 7.87 9.23 11.77
N LEU A 29 6.58 9.49 11.86
CA LEU A 29 6.12 10.74 12.47
C LEU A 29 6.46 10.78 13.95
N VAL A 30 6.35 9.67 14.64
CA VAL A 30 6.65 9.62 16.07
C VAL A 30 8.11 9.96 16.34
N VAL A 31 9.02 9.51 15.48
CA VAL A 31 10.43 9.83 15.67
C VAL A 31 10.81 11.19 15.10
N GLY A 32 9.84 11.96 14.63
CA GLY A 32 10.09 13.35 14.27
C GLY A 32 10.42 13.58 12.81
N SER A 33 10.17 12.61 11.95
CA SER A 33 10.46 12.80 10.52
C SER A 33 9.51 13.81 9.90
N PRO A 34 9.98 14.58 8.91
CA PRO A 34 9.09 15.47 8.15
C PRO A 34 8.01 14.67 7.45
N TRP A 35 6.92 15.36 7.14
CA TRP A 35 5.77 14.67 6.53
C TRP A 35 6.12 13.93 5.24
N LEU A 36 6.98 14.55 4.42
CA LEU A 36 7.34 13.91 3.15
C LEU A 36 8.11 12.63 3.38
N VAL A 37 9.09 12.67 4.28
CA VAL A 37 9.88 11.48 4.61
C VAL A 37 8.98 10.43 5.24
N ALA A 38 8.08 10.85 6.12
CA ALA A 38 7.19 9.89 6.78
C ALA A 38 6.30 9.18 5.76
N SER A 39 5.79 9.90 4.77
CA SER A 39 4.94 9.28 3.76
C SER A 39 5.72 8.26 2.94
N PHE A 40 6.97 8.57 2.58
CA PHE A 40 7.79 7.62 1.87
C PHE A 40 8.15 6.41 2.72
N MET A 41 8.36 6.62 4.02
CA MET A 41 8.62 5.50 4.91
C MET A 41 7.43 4.55 4.97
N GLY A 42 6.23 5.10 4.88
CA GLY A 42 5.05 4.26 4.81
C GLY A 42 5.05 3.40 3.55
N VAL A 43 5.38 4.00 2.41
CA VAL A 43 5.45 3.25 1.16
C VAL A 43 6.51 2.15 1.25
N VAL A 44 7.69 2.50 1.75
CA VAL A 44 8.78 1.54 1.86
C VAL A 44 8.39 0.38 2.77
N THR A 45 7.78 0.70 3.92
CA THR A 45 7.40 -0.34 4.86
C THR A 45 6.38 -1.30 4.25
N GLY A 46 5.37 -0.73 3.60
CA GLY A 46 4.34 -1.55 2.97
C GLY A 46 4.90 -2.40 1.84
N ALA A 47 5.71 -1.78 0.98
CA ALA A 47 6.26 -2.49 -0.15
C ALA A 47 7.23 -3.58 0.29
N MET A 48 8.07 -3.31 1.29
CA MET A 48 9.03 -4.30 1.75
C MET A 48 8.35 -5.52 2.35
N GLY A 49 7.25 -5.31 3.08
CA GLY A 49 6.50 -6.44 3.61
C GLY A 49 5.99 -7.34 2.50
N GLY A 50 5.46 -6.74 1.44
CA GLY A 50 4.99 -7.50 0.30
C GLY A 50 6.12 -8.19 -0.45
N ILE A 51 7.26 -7.52 -0.59
CA ILE A 51 8.41 -8.12 -1.26
C ILE A 51 8.87 -9.37 -0.50
N PHE A 52 8.99 -9.28 0.81
CA PHE A 52 9.38 -10.44 1.60
C PHE A 52 8.40 -11.58 1.42
N ARG A 53 7.10 -11.28 1.51
CA ARG A 53 6.11 -12.33 1.37
C ARG A 53 6.21 -12.99 0.01
N ASP A 54 6.34 -12.18 -1.05
CA ASP A 54 6.38 -12.72 -2.39
C ASP A 54 7.62 -13.56 -2.61
N MET A 55 8.75 -13.13 -2.06
CA MET A 55 9.97 -13.89 -2.18
C MET A 55 9.86 -15.23 -1.46
N LEU A 56 9.23 -15.24 -0.30
CA LEU A 56 9.02 -16.49 0.42
C LEU A 56 8.09 -17.43 -0.32
N CYS A 57 7.20 -16.87 -1.11
CA CYS A 57 6.27 -17.67 -1.92
C CYS A 57 6.82 -17.95 -3.31
N ASN A 58 8.06 -17.53 -3.57
CA ASN A 58 8.70 -17.73 -4.87
C ASN A 58 7.94 -17.06 -6.00
N GLU A 59 7.43 -15.86 -5.73
CA GLU A 59 6.67 -15.08 -6.70
C GLU A 59 7.41 -13.80 -7.02
N THR A 60 7.12 -13.24 -8.17
CA THR A 60 7.64 -11.91 -8.50
C THR A 60 6.92 -10.89 -7.62
N PRO A 61 7.66 -10.01 -6.92
CA PRO A 61 7.01 -9.04 -6.05
C PRO A 61 6.01 -8.17 -6.80
N ILE A 62 4.87 -7.95 -6.16
CA ILE A 62 3.79 -7.19 -6.77
C ILE A 62 4.20 -5.76 -7.06
N VAL A 63 5.07 -5.20 -6.24
CA VAL A 63 5.49 -3.82 -6.44
C VAL A 63 6.13 -3.63 -7.82
N PHE A 64 6.70 -4.68 -8.38
CA PHE A 64 7.31 -4.60 -9.71
C PHE A 64 6.30 -4.83 -10.82
N LYS A 65 5.13 -5.37 -10.50
CA LYS A 65 4.13 -5.71 -11.50
C LYS A 65 2.99 -4.73 -11.58
N SER A 66 2.81 -3.90 -10.55
CA SER A 66 1.67 -2.99 -10.51
C SER A 66 2.14 -1.57 -10.28
N PRO A 67 2.03 -0.72 -11.30
CA PRO A 67 2.49 0.68 -11.14
C PRO A 67 1.69 1.45 -10.10
N LEU A 68 0.46 1.02 -9.82
CA LEU A 68 -0.35 1.73 -8.84
C LEU A 68 -0.13 1.26 -7.42
N TYR A 69 0.71 0.27 -7.23
CA TYR A 69 0.94 -0.29 -5.92
C TYR A 69 1.53 0.74 -4.95
N ALA A 70 2.68 1.29 -5.32
CA ALA A 70 3.35 2.27 -4.48
C ALA A 70 2.58 3.59 -4.44
N THR A 71 1.96 3.95 -5.56
CA THR A 71 1.18 5.18 -5.61
C THR A 71 0.02 5.14 -4.63
N ALA A 72 -0.70 4.02 -4.59
CA ALA A 72 -1.81 3.88 -3.65
C ALA A 72 -1.33 4.00 -2.21
N ALA A 73 -0.20 3.37 -1.89
CA ALA A 73 0.35 3.44 -0.55
C ALA A 73 0.75 4.88 -0.19
N TRP A 74 1.35 5.57 -1.14
CA TRP A 74 1.79 6.94 -0.88
C TRP A 74 0.62 7.88 -0.65
N LEU A 75 -0.40 7.79 -1.50
CA LEU A 75 -1.57 8.64 -1.36
C LEU A 75 -2.28 8.37 -0.02
N GLY A 76 -2.36 7.11 0.37
CA GLY A 76 -2.95 6.78 1.66
C GLY A 76 -2.12 7.29 2.82
N SER A 77 -0.79 7.20 2.71
CA SER A 77 0.08 7.73 3.75
C SER A 77 -0.09 9.24 3.89
N LEU A 78 -0.18 9.93 2.76
CA LEU A 78 -0.42 11.37 2.79
C LEU A 78 -1.79 11.69 3.41
N ALA A 79 -2.81 10.90 3.09
CA ALA A 79 -4.12 11.09 3.68
C ALA A 79 -4.08 10.94 5.19
N PHE A 80 -3.32 9.95 5.68
CA PHE A 80 -3.15 9.76 7.11
C PHE A 80 -2.56 11.01 7.77
N ILE A 81 -1.52 11.56 7.14
CA ILE A 81 -0.86 12.74 7.68
C ILE A 81 -1.80 13.95 7.68
N VAL A 82 -2.54 14.13 6.60
CA VAL A 82 -3.48 15.24 6.50
C VAL A 82 -4.55 15.13 7.58
N LEU A 83 -5.08 13.94 7.80
CA LEU A 83 -6.09 13.75 8.82
C LEU A 83 -5.53 14.07 10.21
N LEU A 84 -4.32 13.64 10.50
CA LEU A 84 -3.71 13.97 11.78
C LEU A 84 -3.52 15.47 11.93
N ASP A 85 -3.10 16.13 10.86
CA ASP A 85 -2.87 17.56 10.89
C ASP A 85 -4.16 18.35 11.15
N ASN A 86 -5.28 17.78 10.77
CA ASN A 86 -6.57 18.45 10.98
C ASN A 86 -7.22 18.05 12.29
N GLY A 87 -6.46 17.45 13.17
CA GLY A 87 -6.96 17.16 14.51
C GLY A 87 -7.74 15.87 14.61
N VAL A 88 -7.76 15.06 13.57
CA VAL A 88 -8.45 13.78 13.63
C VAL A 88 -7.62 12.82 14.49
N GLY A 89 -8.29 12.05 15.34
CA GLY A 89 -7.60 11.11 16.21
C GLY A 89 -6.78 10.10 15.43
N VAL A 90 -5.73 9.57 16.05
CA VAL A 90 -4.82 8.64 15.41
C VAL A 90 -5.57 7.40 14.93
N THR A 91 -6.43 6.84 15.77
CA THR A 91 -7.15 5.63 15.40
C THR A 91 -8.05 5.84 14.18
N VAL A 92 -8.81 6.93 14.19
CA VAL A 92 -9.70 7.23 13.09
C VAL A 92 -8.90 7.50 11.82
N SER A 93 -7.82 8.27 11.95
CA SER A 93 -6.96 8.56 10.81
C SER A 93 -6.39 7.28 10.22
N ALA A 94 -5.92 6.37 11.07
CA ALA A 94 -5.35 5.11 10.61
C ALA A 94 -6.40 4.25 9.90
N VAL A 95 -7.60 4.17 10.45
CA VAL A 95 -8.65 3.38 9.85
C VAL A 95 -9.05 3.96 8.50
N VAL A 96 -9.26 5.27 8.43
CA VAL A 96 -9.67 5.90 7.19
C VAL A 96 -8.60 5.74 6.11
N ALA A 97 -7.34 6.01 6.48
CA ALA A 97 -6.25 5.90 5.51
C ALA A 97 -6.06 4.45 5.07
N GLY A 98 -6.10 3.52 6.01
CA GLY A 98 -5.95 2.11 5.68
C GLY A 98 -7.06 1.61 4.77
N LEU A 99 -8.29 1.99 5.07
CA LEU A 99 -9.41 1.60 4.22
C LEU A 99 -9.30 2.23 2.84
N SER A 100 -8.81 3.46 2.76
CA SER A 100 -8.60 4.11 1.48
C SER A 100 -7.61 3.34 0.63
N ILE A 101 -6.47 2.94 1.21
CA ILE A 101 -5.49 2.16 0.48
C ILE A 101 -6.09 0.84 0.02
N PHE A 102 -6.80 0.17 0.92
CA PHE A 102 -7.39 -1.11 0.60
C PHE A 102 -8.41 -0.98 -0.54
N VAL A 103 -9.28 0.02 -0.46
CA VAL A 103 -10.31 0.22 -1.48
C VAL A 103 -9.68 0.55 -2.82
N VAL A 104 -8.69 1.45 -2.83
CA VAL A 104 -8.01 1.80 -4.08
C VAL A 104 -7.36 0.56 -4.70
N ARG A 105 -6.71 -0.26 -3.87
CA ARG A 105 -6.09 -1.48 -4.39
C ARG A 105 -7.14 -2.46 -4.92
N MET A 106 -8.26 -2.61 -4.22
CA MET A 106 -9.30 -3.51 -4.66
C MET A 106 -9.93 -3.05 -5.97
N VAL A 107 -10.16 -1.74 -6.08
CA VAL A 107 -10.69 -1.19 -7.33
C VAL A 107 -9.71 -1.39 -8.47
N ALA A 108 -8.43 -1.12 -8.20
CA ALA A 108 -7.42 -1.28 -9.24
C ALA A 108 -7.33 -2.73 -9.71
N ILE A 109 -7.37 -3.67 -8.78
CA ILE A 109 -7.30 -5.09 -9.12
C ILE A 109 -8.53 -5.50 -9.90
N ARG A 110 -9.71 -5.08 -9.43
CA ARG A 110 -10.96 -5.49 -10.03
C ARG A 110 -11.11 -4.98 -11.44
N LEU A 111 -10.68 -3.75 -11.68
CA LEU A 111 -10.77 -3.15 -12.99
C LEU A 111 -9.53 -3.37 -13.81
N ASP A 112 -8.57 -4.11 -13.26
CA ASP A 112 -7.31 -4.38 -13.94
C ASP A 112 -6.63 -3.08 -14.37
N LEU A 113 -6.69 -2.08 -13.48
CA LEU A 113 -6.09 -0.80 -13.76
C LEU A 113 -4.57 -0.88 -13.68
N GLY A 114 -3.96 -0.08 -14.45
CA GLY A 114 -2.52 0.03 -14.50
C GLY A 114 -2.21 0.98 -15.62
N LEU A 115 -0.96 1.11 -15.96
CA LEU A 115 -0.62 1.96 -17.08
C LEU A 115 -0.84 1.16 -18.35
N PRO A 116 -1.86 1.50 -19.13
CA PRO A 116 -2.26 0.64 -20.27
C PRO A 116 -1.14 0.37 -21.24
N LYS A 117 -0.30 1.34 -21.41
CA LYS A 117 0.76 1.20 -22.38
C LYS A 117 1.75 0.11 -22.01
N PHE A 118 1.75 -0.31 -20.79
CA PHE A 118 2.66 -1.38 -20.38
C PHE A 118 2.09 -2.73 -20.60
N GLN A 119 0.90 -2.81 -20.97
CA GLN A 119 0.30 -4.07 -21.16
C GLN A 119 0.81 -4.77 -22.35
N LEU A 120 1.22 -4.15 -23.15
CA LEU A 120 1.68 -4.79 -24.28
C LEU A 120 1.95 -6.20 -24.15
N LYS A 121 2.06 -6.34 -23.97
CA LYS A 121 2.37 -7.23 -23.92
C LYS A 121 2.59 -8.03 -23.99
N GLU A 122 2.81 -8.29 -24.14
CA GLU A 122 3.06 -8.94 -24.34
C GLU A 122 2.82 -9.55 -24.37
#